data_3f2b8d6f1192cefabce5de312eb46007
#
_entry.id   3f2b8d6f1192cefabce5de312eb46007
#
_cell.length_a   1.000
_cell.length_b   1.000
_cell.length_c   1.000
_cell.angle_alpha   90.00
_cell.angle_beta   90.00
_cell.angle_gamma   90.00
#
_symmetry.space_group_name_H-M   'P 1'
#
loop_
_entity.id
_entity.type
_entity.pdbx_description
1 polymer ?
#
loop_
_entity_poly.entity_id
_entity_poly.type
_entity_poly.pdbx_seq_one_letter_code
_entity_poly.pdbx_strand_id
1 'polypeptide(L)'
;MSAALIVVDLIEDFAGAKGRANHCYPQAAARDLIAHINVATAYARVRKIPVIWVRTGFADDYHDMPPHSPLFNHLKQTGALRLSNGGCHWLHGLDQQPEDLLFDKKAVSAFAGNNLLAWLRGQRCHHLLIAGVSTPLAIESSVRQAHDAGFKVSVLQDLCAAPTQELHQQSLDTLQNFADISQSQRWMKG
;
A
#
# COMPACT_ATOMS: atom_id res chain seq x y z
N MET A 1 -14.89 -9.63 12.41
CA MET A 1 -13.96 -8.47 12.31
C MET A 1 -14.58 -7.45 11.36
N SER A 2 -14.68 -6.17 11.74
CA SER A 2 -15.41 -5.19 10.91
C SER A 2 -14.51 -4.45 9.91
N ALA A 3 -13.25 -4.19 10.26
CA ALA A 3 -12.32 -3.43 9.44
C ALA A 3 -10.89 -4.00 9.47
N ALA A 4 -10.06 -3.62 8.48
CA ALA A 4 -8.62 -3.86 8.44
C ALA A 4 -7.89 -2.64 7.87
N LEU A 5 -6.70 -2.32 8.37
CA LEU A 5 -5.81 -1.30 7.84
C LEU A 5 -4.76 -1.97 6.94
N ILE A 6 -4.75 -1.60 5.67
CA ILE A 6 -3.82 -2.15 4.66
C ILE A 6 -2.84 -1.07 4.25
N VAL A 7 -1.56 -1.30 4.50
CA VAL A 7 -0.46 -0.40 4.18
C VAL A 7 0.34 -1.00 3.02
N VAL A 8 0.39 -0.27 1.89
CA VAL A 8 0.88 -0.80 0.61
C VAL A 8 2.19 -0.15 0.22
N ASP A 9 3.18 -0.98 -0.12
CA ASP A 9 4.42 -0.60 -0.82
C ASP A 9 5.29 0.48 -0.14
N LEU A 10 5.28 0.58 1.19
CA LEU A 10 6.22 1.43 1.91
C LEU A 10 7.59 0.76 2.03
N ILE A 11 8.20 0.50 0.88
CA ILE A 11 9.50 -0.16 0.72
C ILE A 11 10.54 0.77 0.12
N GLU A 12 11.82 0.42 0.30
CA GLU A 12 12.94 1.26 -0.12
C GLU A 12 12.89 1.61 -1.61
N ASP A 13 12.60 0.65 -2.50
CA ASP A 13 12.58 0.89 -3.94
C ASP A 13 11.52 1.91 -4.38
N PHE A 14 10.40 2.08 -3.68
CA PHE A 14 9.34 3.00 -4.08
C PHE A 14 9.32 4.33 -3.32
N ALA A 15 9.67 4.30 -2.04
CA ALA A 15 9.53 5.48 -1.18
C ALA A 15 10.73 5.74 -0.26
N GLY A 16 11.83 4.98 -0.43
CA GLY A 16 13.09 5.22 0.27
C GLY A 16 14.03 6.12 -0.53
N ALA A 17 14.94 6.80 0.16
CA ALA A 17 15.88 7.74 -0.44
C ALA A 17 16.83 7.10 -1.47
N LYS A 18 17.12 5.81 -1.33
CA LYS A 18 18.06 5.04 -2.16
C LYS A 18 17.37 4.05 -3.10
N GLY A 19 16.06 4.10 -3.19
CA GLY A 19 15.27 3.19 -4.02
C GLY A 19 15.51 3.38 -5.50
N ARG A 20 15.39 2.29 -6.28
CA ARG A 20 15.61 2.28 -7.74
C ARG A 20 14.42 2.81 -8.53
N ALA A 21 13.26 2.96 -7.91
CA ALA A 21 12.02 3.47 -8.48
C ALA A 21 11.34 4.46 -7.51
N ASN A 22 12.12 5.23 -6.78
CA ASN A 22 11.72 6.01 -5.61
C ASN A 22 11.02 7.35 -5.95
N HIS A 23 10.23 7.38 -6.99
CA HIS A 23 9.51 8.60 -7.41
C HIS A 23 8.58 9.17 -6.34
N CYS A 24 8.11 8.31 -5.39
CA CYS A 24 7.27 8.76 -4.28
C CYS A 24 8.07 9.33 -3.10
N TYR A 25 9.39 9.13 -3.03
CA TYR A 25 10.22 9.55 -1.89
C TYR A 25 10.07 11.04 -1.53
N PRO A 26 10.15 12.00 -2.48
CA PRO A 26 10.06 13.42 -2.13
C PRO A 26 8.74 13.77 -1.42
N GLN A 27 7.62 13.24 -1.91
CA GLN A 27 6.30 13.49 -1.32
C GLN A 27 6.10 12.70 -0.02
N ALA A 28 6.60 11.48 0.08
CA ALA A 28 6.55 10.70 1.31
C ALA A 28 7.35 11.38 2.44
N ALA A 29 8.53 11.89 2.13
CA ALA A 29 9.36 12.62 3.09
C ALA A 29 8.74 13.97 3.49
N ALA A 30 8.26 14.77 2.52
CA ALA A 30 7.65 16.07 2.78
C ALA A 30 6.38 15.98 3.65
N ARG A 31 5.69 14.84 3.61
CA ARG A 31 4.47 14.57 4.40
C ARG A 31 4.74 13.89 5.74
N ASP A 32 6.00 13.61 6.07
CA ASP A 32 6.35 12.80 7.25
C ASP A 32 5.53 11.49 7.31
N LEU A 33 5.44 10.81 6.16
CA LEU A 33 4.52 9.69 5.96
C LEU A 33 4.75 8.57 6.96
N ILE A 34 6.00 8.26 7.29
CA ILE A 34 6.35 7.19 8.23
C ILE A 34 5.77 7.48 9.63
N ALA A 35 5.95 8.71 10.14
CA ALA A 35 5.42 9.07 11.45
C ALA A 35 3.89 8.98 11.50
N HIS A 36 3.21 9.46 10.47
CA HIS A 36 1.75 9.39 10.38
C HIS A 36 1.24 7.94 10.26
N ILE A 37 1.91 7.09 9.47
CA ILE A 37 1.60 5.66 9.38
C ILE A 37 1.77 4.99 10.76
N ASN A 38 2.84 5.28 11.48
CA ASN A 38 3.07 4.70 12.79
C ASN A 38 1.97 5.07 13.79
N VAL A 39 1.50 6.32 13.77
CA VAL A 39 0.35 6.74 14.61
C VAL A 39 -0.91 5.97 14.23
N ALA A 40 -1.20 5.82 12.95
CA ALA A 40 -2.39 5.13 12.47
C ALA A 40 -2.36 3.61 12.78
N THR A 41 -1.20 2.96 12.61
CA THR A 41 -1.04 1.53 12.92
C THR A 41 -1.12 1.26 14.42
N ALA A 42 -0.51 2.11 15.25
CA ALA A 42 -0.65 2.03 16.71
C ALA A 42 -2.12 2.16 17.15
N TYR A 43 -2.86 3.13 16.59
CA TYR A 43 -4.29 3.27 16.86
C TYR A 43 -5.09 2.03 16.42
N ALA A 44 -4.81 1.49 15.23
CA ALA A 44 -5.47 0.29 14.71
C ALA A 44 -5.29 -0.89 15.69
N ARG A 45 -4.06 -1.13 16.16
CA ARG A 45 -3.74 -2.21 17.11
C ARG A 45 -4.49 -2.06 18.43
N VAL A 46 -4.52 -0.85 19.02
CA VAL A 46 -5.29 -0.57 20.23
C VAL A 46 -6.78 -0.90 20.05
N ARG A 47 -7.34 -0.66 18.86
CA ARG A 47 -8.72 -0.96 18.50
C ARG A 47 -8.94 -2.39 18.02
N LYS A 48 -7.89 -3.24 18.05
CA LYS A 48 -7.93 -4.63 17.53
C LYS A 48 -8.33 -4.70 16.05
N ILE A 49 -7.98 -3.67 15.29
CA ILE A 49 -8.08 -3.63 13.83
C ILE A 49 -6.77 -4.20 13.29
N PRO A 50 -6.79 -5.29 12.51
CA PRO A 50 -5.57 -5.86 11.96
C PRO A 50 -4.82 -4.84 11.11
N VAL A 51 -3.51 -4.79 11.30
CA VAL A 51 -2.56 -4.09 10.45
C VAL A 51 -1.98 -5.08 9.46
N ILE A 52 -2.09 -4.77 8.18
CA ILE A 52 -1.67 -5.63 7.09
C ILE A 52 -0.71 -4.86 6.20
N TRP A 53 0.53 -5.32 6.13
CA TRP A 53 1.57 -4.76 5.29
C TRP A 53 1.64 -5.56 4.01
N VAL A 54 1.54 -4.89 2.87
CA VAL A 54 1.59 -5.52 1.55
C VAL A 54 2.69 -4.86 0.73
N ARG A 55 3.60 -5.65 0.16
CA ARG A 55 4.67 -5.13 -0.68
C ARG A 55 4.75 -5.86 -2.02
N THR A 56 5.17 -5.14 -3.04
CA THR A 56 5.57 -5.74 -4.31
C THR A 56 6.96 -6.35 -4.17
N GLY A 57 7.12 -7.59 -4.64
CA GLY A 57 8.42 -8.23 -4.67
C GLY A 57 8.43 -9.46 -5.55
N PHE A 58 9.51 -9.64 -6.29
CA PHE A 58 9.69 -10.72 -7.27
C PHE A 58 10.92 -11.56 -6.95
N ALA A 59 10.96 -12.76 -7.52
CA ALA A 59 12.16 -13.59 -7.56
C ALA A 59 13.31 -12.87 -8.29
N ASP A 60 14.56 -13.27 -8.04
CA ASP A 60 15.74 -12.60 -8.58
C ASP A 60 15.83 -12.59 -10.12
N ASP A 61 15.28 -13.63 -10.75
CA ASP A 61 15.19 -13.76 -12.21
C ASP A 61 13.90 -13.19 -12.78
N TYR A 62 12.97 -12.70 -11.91
CA TYR A 62 11.66 -12.17 -12.27
C TYR A 62 10.73 -13.15 -12.99
N HIS A 63 10.90 -14.47 -12.82
CA HIS A 63 10.03 -15.47 -13.45
C HIS A 63 8.56 -15.37 -12.99
N ASP A 64 8.34 -14.81 -11.80
CA ASP A 64 7.02 -14.63 -11.18
C ASP A 64 6.42 -13.23 -11.39
N MET A 65 7.06 -12.41 -12.23
CA MET A 65 6.57 -11.08 -12.61
C MET A 65 5.61 -11.18 -13.82
N PRO A 66 4.54 -10.35 -13.89
CA PRO A 66 3.68 -10.29 -15.07
C PRO A 66 4.48 -9.94 -16.33
N PRO A 67 4.61 -10.87 -17.33
CA PRO A 67 5.58 -10.74 -18.42
C PRO A 67 5.24 -9.66 -19.44
N HIS A 68 3.96 -9.28 -19.53
CA HIS A 68 3.47 -8.32 -20.53
C HIS A 68 3.19 -6.92 -19.95
N SER A 69 3.61 -6.65 -18.71
CA SER A 69 3.43 -5.35 -18.08
C SER A 69 4.54 -4.37 -18.46
N PRO A 70 4.22 -3.27 -19.18
CA PRO A 70 5.22 -2.22 -19.45
C PRO A 70 5.84 -1.65 -18.16
N LEU A 71 5.02 -1.46 -17.13
CA LEU A 71 5.46 -0.97 -15.83
C LEU A 71 6.52 -1.89 -15.21
N PHE A 72 6.22 -3.17 -15.07
CA PHE A 72 7.15 -4.11 -14.43
C PHE A 72 8.36 -4.41 -15.31
N ASN A 73 8.23 -4.41 -16.64
CA ASN A 73 9.37 -4.53 -17.53
C ASN A 73 10.35 -3.36 -17.37
N HIS A 74 9.85 -2.13 -17.20
CA HIS A 74 10.70 -0.98 -16.88
C HIS A 74 11.40 -1.16 -15.52
N LEU A 75 10.68 -1.56 -14.48
CA LEU A 75 11.24 -1.80 -13.14
C LEU A 75 12.29 -2.92 -13.15
N LYS A 76 12.07 -3.98 -13.93
CA LYS A 76 13.06 -5.05 -14.14
C LYS A 76 14.38 -4.52 -14.71
N GLN A 77 14.34 -3.58 -15.66
CA GLN A 77 15.55 -2.98 -16.27
C GLN A 77 16.40 -2.25 -15.25
N THR A 78 15.80 -1.68 -14.20
CA THR A 78 16.53 -1.03 -13.09
C THR A 78 17.00 -2.01 -12.02
N GLY A 79 16.62 -3.28 -12.11
CA GLY A 79 16.89 -4.30 -11.09
C GLY A 79 16.09 -4.09 -9.80
N ALA A 80 15.00 -3.34 -9.85
CA ALA A 80 14.13 -3.07 -8.69
C ALA A 80 13.28 -4.28 -8.30
N LEU A 81 12.77 -4.27 -7.08
CA LEU A 81 11.75 -5.19 -6.56
C LEU A 81 12.17 -6.66 -6.48
N ARG A 82 13.46 -6.96 -6.35
CA ARG A 82 13.93 -8.32 -6.01
C ARG A 82 13.80 -8.54 -4.52
N LEU A 83 13.17 -9.63 -4.11
CA LEU A 83 12.98 -9.97 -2.69
C LEU A 83 14.31 -10.21 -1.96
N SER A 84 15.36 -10.63 -2.68
CA SER A 84 16.68 -10.90 -2.12
C SER A 84 17.51 -9.63 -1.86
N ASN A 85 17.14 -8.49 -2.43
CA ASN A 85 17.89 -7.25 -2.27
C ASN A 85 17.18 -6.24 -1.36
N GLY A 86 17.92 -5.23 -0.89
CA GLY A 86 17.38 -4.21 0.04
C GLY A 86 16.23 -3.37 -0.49
N GLY A 87 15.95 -3.41 -1.80
CA GLY A 87 14.86 -2.62 -2.41
C GLY A 87 13.46 -2.99 -1.93
N CYS A 88 13.25 -4.26 -1.59
CA CYS A 88 11.99 -4.73 -1.01
C CYS A 88 11.94 -4.66 0.53
N HIS A 89 12.99 -4.15 1.19
CA HIS A 89 12.93 -3.90 2.62
C HIS A 89 11.93 -2.79 2.92
N TRP A 90 11.20 -2.96 4.01
CA TRP A 90 10.34 -1.92 4.54
C TRP A 90 11.16 -0.68 4.90
N LEU A 91 10.58 0.50 4.75
CA LEU A 91 11.26 1.75 5.09
C LEU A 91 11.71 1.74 6.55
N HIS A 92 12.93 2.19 6.77
CA HIS A 92 13.45 2.37 8.12
C HIS A 92 12.58 3.34 8.92
N GLY A 93 12.26 2.98 10.16
CA GLY A 93 11.42 3.78 11.05
C GLY A 93 9.93 3.41 11.05
N LEU A 94 9.48 2.48 10.17
CA LEU A 94 8.16 1.91 10.28
C LEU A 94 8.06 1.01 11.51
N ASP A 95 7.02 1.24 12.32
CA ASP A 95 6.73 0.48 13.54
C ASP A 95 5.91 -0.77 13.22
N GLN A 96 6.56 -1.76 12.59
CA GLN A 96 5.96 -3.08 12.37
C GLN A 96 6.04 -3.92 13.64
N GLN A 97 4.96 -4.62 13.98
CA GLN A 97 4.89 -5.47 15.16
C GLN A 97 4.79 -6.95 14.75
N PRO A 98 5.21 -7.89 15.62
CA PRO A 98 5.16 -9.33 15.31
C PRO A 98 3.75 -9.87 15.02
N GLU A 99 2.72 -9.24 15.55
CA GLU A 99 1.32 -9.60 15.33
C GLU A 99 0.75 -9.06 14.02
N ASP A 100 1.43 -8.15 13.33
CA ASP A 100 1.01 -7.62 12.05
C ASP A 100 1.11 -8.68 10.95
N LEU A 101 0.25 -8.58 9.95
CA LEU A 101 0.26 -9.49 8.82
C LEU A 101 1.11 -8.93 7.68
N LEU A 102 1.89 -9.80 7.06
CA LEU A 102 2.76 -9.46 5.95
C LEU A 102 2.36 -10.27 4.71
N PHE A 103 2.17 -9.56 3.58
CA PHE A 103 1.88 -10.18 2.29
C PHE A 103 2.81 -9.64 1.21
N ASP A 104 3.35 -10.53 0.40
CA ASP A 104 3.96 -10.16 -0.86
C ASP A 104 2.91 -10.21 -1.98
N LYS A 105 2.99 -9.29 -2.94
CA LYS A 105 2.14 -9.27 -4.14
C LYS A 105 2.99 -9.31 -5.40
N LYS A 106 2.40 -9.85 -6.46
CA LYS A 106 3.06 -10.03 -7.77
C LYS A 106 2.44 -9.16 -8.86
N ALA A 107 1.69 -8.14 -8.46
CA ALA A 107 1.00 -7.23 -9.35
C ALA A 107 0.83 -5.85 -8.70
N VAL A 108 0.13 -4.93 -9.38
CA VAL A 108 -0.05 -3.54 -8.90
C VAL A 108 -0.98 -3.49 -7.69
N SER A 109 -2.12 -4.18 -7.75
CA SER A 109 -3.06 -4.22 -6.63
C SER A 109 -2.53 -5.05 -5.45
N ALA A 110 -2.82 -4.59 -4.24
CA ALA A 110 -2.50 -5.29 -2.99
C ALA A 110 -3.09 -6.71 -2.91
N PHE A 111 -4.11 -7.00 -3.69
CA PHE A 111 -4.87 -8.24 -3.64
C PHE A 111 -4.54 -9.22 -4.77
N ALA A 112 -3.63 -8.87 -5.65
CA ALA A 112 -3.29 -9.71 -6.79
C ALA A 112 -1.99 -10.50 -6.56
N GLY A 113 -2.04 -11.80 -6.87
CA GLY A 113 -0.92 -12.71 -6.70
C GLY A 113 -0.69 -13.20 -5.26
N ASN A 114 -1.71 -13.06 -4.39
CA ASN A 114 -1.71 -13.57 -3.01
C ASN A 114 -3.13 -13.96 -2.57
N ASN A 115 -3.26 -14.43 -1.33
CA ASN A 115 -4.55 -14.88 -0.78
C ASN A 115 -5.20 -13.87 0.18
N LEU A 116 -4.80 -12.59 0.16
CA LEU A 116 -5.28 -11.58 1.10
C LEU A 116 -6.81 -11.39 1.04
N LEU A 117 -7.42 -11.35 -0.16
CA LEU A 117 -8.89 -11.25 -0.28
C LEU A 117 -9.62 -12.42 0.35
N ALA A 118 -9.09 -13.64 0.17
CA ALA A 118 -9.68 -14.83 0.77
C ALA A 118 -9.55 -14.79 2.30
N TRP A 119 -8.40 -14.36 2.81
CA TRP A 119 -8.19 -14.19 4.24
C TRP A 119 -9.17 -13.15 4.84
N LEU A 120 -9.31 -11.97 4.22
CA LEU A 120 -10.22 -10.92 4.67
C LEU A 120 -11.68 -11.40 4.73
N ARG A 121 -12.11 -12.16 3.72
CA ARG A 121 -13.45 -12.76 3.70
C ARG A 121 -13.61 -13.82 4.82
N GLY A 122 -12.63 -14.66 5.02
CA GLY A 122 -12.61 -15.63 6.12
C GLY A 122 -12.71 -14.98 7.51
N GLN A 123 -12.10 -13.80 7.67
CA GLN A 123 -12.22 -12.99 8.88
C GLN A 123 -13.51 -12.16 8.97
N ARG A 124 -14.41 -12.28 7.99
CA ARG A 124 -15.63 -11.46 7.89
C ARG A 124 -15.34 -9.97 7.98
N CYS A 125 -14.25 -9.54 7.34
CA CYS A 125 -13.94 -8.13 7.19
C CYS A 125 -14.86 -7.51 6.13
N HIS A 126 -15.39 -6.33 6.41
CA HIS A 126 -16.32 -5.62 5.51
C HIS A 126 -15.80 -4.24 5.11
N HIS A 127 -14.85 -3.67 5.83
CA HIS A 127 -14.32 -2.34 5.59
C HIS A 127 -12.80 -2.36 5.52
N LEU A 128 -12.25 -1.84 4.44
CA LEU A 128 -10.82 -1.73 4.21
C LEU A 128 -10.39 -0.26 4.28
N LEU A 129 -9.40 0.02 5.12
CA LEU A 129 -8.72 1.30 5.21
C LEU A 129 -7.41 1.13 4.44
N ILE A 130 -7.20 1.91 3.39
CA ILE A 130 -6.06 1.75 2.49
C ILE A 130 -5.14 2.96 2.59
N ALA A 131 -3.85 2.70 2.74
CA ALA A 131 -2.76 3.65 2.85
C ALA A 131 -1.52 3.17 2.10
N GLY A 132 -0.55 4.06 1.85
CA GLY A 132 0.73 3.71 1.23
C GLY A 132 1.00 4.39 -0.10
N VAL A 133 1.81 3.78 -0.94
CA VAL A 133 2.28 4.34 -2.22
C VAL A 133 2.16 3.32 -3.36
N SER A 134 2.05 3.76 -4.60
CA SER A 134 1.79 5.11 -5.08
C SER A 134 0.28 5.31 -5.26
N THR A 135 -0.24 6.49 -4.96
CA THR A 135 -1.68 6.78 -5.08
C THR A 135 -2.23 6.44 -6.47
N PRO A 136 -1.63 6.88 -7.59
CA PRO A 136 -2.15 6.62 -8.94
C PRO A 136 -1.95 5.18 -9.44
N LEU A 137 -1.24 4.34 -8.72
CA LEU A 137 -0.98 2.96 -9.16
C LEU A 137 -1.51 1.95 -8.14
N ALA A 138 -0.72 1.62 -7.11
CA ALA A 138 -1.05 0.56 -6.18
C ALA A 138 -2.32 0.87 -5.37
N ILE A 139 -2.50 2.12 -4.94
CA ILE A 139 -3.69 2.51 -4.17
C ILE A 139 -4.93 2.47 -5.08
N GLU A 140 -4.90 3.10 -6.26
CA GLU A 140 -6.03 3.05 -7.19
C GLU A 140 -6.41 1.62 -7.56
N SER A 141 -5.44 0.79 -7.96
CA SER A 141 -5.69 -0.60 -8.33
C SER A 141 -6.30 -1.40 -7.17
N SER A 142 -5.80 -1.18 -5.96
CA SER A 142 -6.31 -1.88 -4.77
C SER A 142 -7.72 -1.44 -4.41
N VAL A 143 -8.00 -0.14 -4.45
CA VAL A 143 -9.33 0.41 -4.17
C VAL A 143 -10.36 -0.16 -5.14
N ARG A 144 -10.10 -0.12 -6.45
CA ARG A 144 -11.02 -0.65 -7.47
C ARG A 144 -11.28 -2.14 -7.29
N GLN A 145 -10.23 -2.94 -7.08
CA GLN A 145 -10.38 -4.38 -6.85
C GLN A 145 -11.13 -4.69 -5.56
N ALA A 146 -10.89 -3.95 -4.49
CA ALA A 146 -11.60 -4.11 -3.22
C ALA A 146 -13.08 -3.73 -3.35
N HIS A 147 -13.38 -2.62 -4.03
CA HIS A 147 -14.75 -2.20 -4.35
C HIS A 147 -15.48 -3.29 -5.13
N ASP A 148 -14.89 -3.80 -6.22
CA ASP A 148 -15.50 -4.84 -7.06
C ASP A 148 -15.64 -6.18 -6.32
N ALA A 149 -14.80 -6.42 -5.31
CA ALA A 149 -14.91 -7.56 -4.41
C ALA A 149 -15.99 -7.40 -3.32
N GLY A 150 -16.68 -6.25 -3.25
CA GLY A 150 -17.80 -5.97 -2.36
C GLY A 150 -17.42 -5.41 -0.98
N PHE A 151 -16.18 -4.92 -0.81
CA PHE A 151 -15.80 -4.27 0.43
C PHE A 151 -16.22 -2.79 0.45
N LYS A 152 -16.58 -2.27 1.63
CA LYS A 152 -16.50 -0.84 1.88
C LYS A 152 -15.01 -0.44 1.91
N VAL A 153 -14.66 0.64 1.21
CA VAL A 153 -13.27 1.11 1.13
C VAL A 153 -13.19 2.55 1.60
N SER A 154 -12.18 2.85 2.41
CA SER A 154 -11.76 4.22 2.72
C SER A 154 -10.28 4.39 2.40
N VAL A 155 -9.93 5.44 1.69
CA VAL A 155 -8.55 5.86 1.46
C VAL A 155 -8.18 6.89 2.51
N LEU A 156 -7.14 6.59 3.29
CA LEU A 156 -6.56 7.55 4.24
C LEU A 156 -5.56 8.43 3.49
N GLN A 157 -6.05 9.52 2.90
CA GLN A 157 -5.32 10.29 1.90
C GLN A 157 -4.02 10.92 2.43
N ASP A 158 -3.99 11.30 3.70
CA ASP A 158 -2.81 11.83 4.39
C ASP A 158 -1.75 10.74 4.67
N LEU A 159 -2.15 9.47 4.58
CA LEU A 159 -1.27 8.30 4.65
C LEU A 159 -0.92 7.72 3.27
N CYS A 160 -1.16 8.49 2.20
CA CYS A 160 -0.78 8.12 0.84
C CYS A 160 0.15 9.17 0.22
N ALA A 161 0.98 8.73 -0.70
CA ALA A 161 1.81 9.62 -1.51
C ALA A 161 1.88 9.15 -2.97
N ALA A 162 2.17 10.09 -3.86
CA ALA A 162 2.41 9.91 -5.28
C ALA A 162 3.73 10.60 -5.67
N PRO A 163 4.21 10.48 -6.91
CA PRO A 163 5.37 11.23 -7.36
C PRO A 163 5.22 12.76 -7.23
N THR A 164 4.00 13.27 -7.44
CA THR A 164 3.68 14.68 -7.26
C THR A 164 2.34 14.86 -6.54
N GLN A 165 2.12 16.08 -6.01
CA GLN A 165 0.85 16.43 -5.36
C GLN A 165 -0.32 16.42 -6.37
N GLU A 166 -0.08 16.83 -7.61
CA GLU A 166 -1.09 16.87 -8.67
C GLU A 166 -1.58 15.44 -9.00
N LEU A 167 -0.66 14.50 -9.19
CA LEU A 167 -1.00 13.09 -9.44
C LEU A 167 -1.74 12.48 -8.25
N HIS A 168 -1.35 12.83 -7.04
CA HIS A 168 -2.07 12.40 -5.85
C HIS A 168 -3.52 12.88 -5.85
N GLN A 169 -3.74 14.19 -6.09
CA GLN A 169 -5.08 14.76 -6.09
C GLN A 169 -5.95 14.21 -7.22
N GLN A 170 -5.42 14.09 -8.44
CA GLN A 170 -6.15 13.50 -9.58
C GLN A 170 -6.63 12.08 -9.28
N SER A 171 -5.79 11.27 -8.63
CA SER A 171 -6.17 9.92 -8.18
C SER A 171 -7.28 9.97 -7.15
N LEU A 172 -7.18 10.83 -6.14
CA LEU A 172 -8.22 10.96 -5.12
C LEU A 172 -9.55 11.41 -5.71
N ASP A 173 -9.54 12.35 -6.65
CA ASP A 173 -10.76 12.83 -7.33
C ASP A 173 -11.44 11.69 -8.09
N THR A 174 -10.66 10.82 -8.73
CA THR A 174 -11.19 9.64 -9.41
C THR A 174 -11.74 8.61 -8.42
N LEU A 175 -11.01 8.39 -7.31
CA LEU A 175 -11.34 7.36 -6.32
C LEU A 175 -12.58 7.66 -5.49
N GLN A 176 -13.08 8.90 -5.43
CA GLN A 176 -14.35 9.25 -4.79
C GLN A 176 -15.54 8.46 -5.33
N ASN A 177 -15.45 7.91 -6.54
CA ASN A 177 -16.50 7.04 -7.10
C ASN A 177 -16.48 5.61 -6.51
N PHE A 178 -15.43 5.21 -5.81
CA PHE A 178 -15.21 3.83 -5.36
C PHE A 178 -14.97 3.71 -3.86
N ALA A 179 -14.58 4.81 -3.20
CA ALA A 179 -14.18 4.82 -1.80
C ALA A 179 -14.48 6.14 -1.10
N ASP A 180 -14.61 6.09 0.21
CA ASP A 180 -14.59 7.28 1.05
C ASP A 180 -13.15 7.82 1.12
N ILE A 181 -12.94 9.07 0.72
CA ILE A 181 -11.66 9.75 0.89
C ILE A 181 -11.66 10.46 2.24
N SER A 182 -10.76 10.07 3.12
CA SER A 182 -10.73 10.57 4.50
C SER A 182 -9.33 10.91 4.97
N GLN A 183 -9.24 11.73 6.00
CA GLN A 183 -8.02 11.96 6.78
C GLN A 183 -7.92 10.90 7.88
N SER A 184 -6.69 10.45 8.19
CA SER A 184 -6.46 9.48 9.27
C SER A 184 -6.98 9.98 10.63
N GLN A 185 -6.78 11.26 10.93
CA GLN A 185 -7.29 11.87 12.15
C GLN A 185 -8.82 11.80 12.28
N ARG A 186 -9.56 11.93 11.17
CA ARG A 186 -11.01 11.80 11.19
C ARG A 186 -11.42 10.36 11.51
N TRP A 187 -10.78 9.39 10.89
CA TRP A 187 -10.99 7.98 11.18
C TRP A 187 -10.66 7.64 12.65
N MET A 188 -9.60 8.19 13.20
CA MET A 188 -9.18 7.95 14.59
C MET A 188 -10.09 8.60 15.64
N LYS A 189 -10.89 9.62 15.27
CA LYS A 189 -11.83 10.28 16.17
C LYS A 189 -13.24 9.66 16.18
N GLY A 190 -13.58 8.87 15.18
CA GLY A 190 -14.88 8.21 15.02
C GLY A 190 -14.86 6.78 15.49
#